data_b9afa7b0b751958f21cf6b89b04f3fc7
#
_entry.id   b9afa7b0b751958f21cf6b89b04f3fc7
#
_cell.length_a   1.000
_cell.length_b   1.000
_cell.length_c   1.000
_cell.angle_alpha   90.00
_cell.angle_beta   90.00
_cell.angle_gamma   90.00
#
_symmetry.space_group_name_H-M   'P 1'
#
loop_
_entity.id
_entity.type
_entity.pdbx_description
1 polymer ?
#
loop_
_entity_poly.entity_id
_entity_poly.type
_entity_poly.pdbx_seq_one_letter_code
_entity_poly.pdbx_strand_id
1 'polypeptide(L)'
;YNETYRFEDAVNCFEEYIADLSKRKKSTEEAEKLLEKSKSDLRMLKGVEDVCIIDSFVVDKATFLNAYKISEESGKLFTFNEFFKTEGDHPGTVYETEIGNKIYYSEKGEKGNLDIFSKNKLLNEWSDGRPLPGSINASGNANYPFVLSDGVTVYYASDGEGLGGYDIFVTRYNTNTDTYLVPENVGMPFNSPYNDYMYVIDEYNNLGWFASDRFQP
;
A
#
# COMPACT_ATOMS: atom_id res chain seq x y z
N TYR A 1 -13.87 -7.19 17.04
CA TYR A 1 -14.59 -5.97 16.65
C TYR A 1 -13.87 -5.24 15.49
N ASN A 2 -12.55 -5.06 15.57
CA ASN A 2 -11.80 -4.35 14.51
C ASN A 2 -11.92 -5.04 13.15
N GLU A 3 -11.79 -6.36 13.08
CA GLU A 3 -11.94 -7.16 11.86
C GLU A 3 -13.35 -7.11 11.24
N THR A 4 -14.33 -6.65 11.98
CA THR A 4 -15.73 -6.53 11.54
C THR A 4 -16.19 -5.08 11.39
N TYR A 5 -15.26 -4.13 11.32
CA TYR A 5 -15.51 -2.68 11.21
C TYR A 5 -16.33 -2.08 12.38
N ARG A 6 -16.42 -2.77 13.50
CA ARG A 6 -17.11 -2.31 14.70
C ARG A 6 -16.16 -1.55 15.61
N PHE A 7 -15.50 -0.53 15.08
CA PHE A 7 -14.44 0.20 15.78
C PHE A 7 -14.96 0.97 17.00
N GLU A 8 -16.20 1.47 16.97
CA GLU A 8 -16.80 2.14 18.12
C GLU A 8 -17.00 1.18 19.30
N ASP A 9 -17.47 -0.04 19.02
CA ASP A 9 -17.56 -1.09 20.03
C ASP A 9 -16.19 -1.50 20.56
N ALA A 10 -15.18 -1.56 19.69
CA ALA A 10 -13.81 -1.85 20.10
C ALA A 10 -13.26 -0.79 21.03
N VAL A 11 -13.45 0.49 20.73
CA VAL A 11 -13.05 1.62 21.58
C VAL A 11 -13.69 1.48 22.95
N ASN A 12 -15.00 1.29 23.03
CA ASN A 12 -15.72 1.15 24.30
C ASN A 12 -15.21 -0.04 25.11
N CYS A 13 -15.01 -1.21 24.49
CA CYS A 13 -14.47 -2.39 25.14
C CYS A 13 -13.06 -2.18 25.69
N PHE A 14 -12.17 -1.52 24.94
CA PHE A 14 -10.83 -1.24 25.41
C PHE A 14 -10.81 -0.22 26.55
N GLU A 15 -11.66 0.80 26.53
CA GLU A 15 -11.79 1.77 27.63
C GLU A 15 -12.25 1.10 28.92
N GLU A 16 -13.26 0.22 28.86
CA GLU A 16 -13.72 -0.57 30.00
C GLU A 16 -12.63 -1.53 30.52
N TYR A 17 -11.91 -2.19 29.60
CA TYR A 17 -10.83 -3.13 29.96
C TYR A 17 -9.66 -2.42 30.64
N ILE A 18 -9.26 -1.27 30.16
CA ILE A 18 -8.20 -0.43 30.75
C ILE A 18 -8.61 0.01 32.15
N ALA A 19 -9.87 0.41 32.35
CA ALA A 19 -10.39 0.80 33.65
C ALA A 19 -10.35 -0.38 34.67
N ASP A 20 -10.66 -1.61 34.24
CA ASP A 20 -10.57 -2.80 35.07
C ASP A 20 -9.12 -3.18 35.41
N LEU A 21 -8.21 -3.15 34.42
CA LEU A 21 -6.76 -3.38 34.62
C LEU A 21 -6.19 -2.40 35.67
N SER A 22 -6.53 -1.11 35.52
CA SER A 22 -6.09 -0.06 36.45
C SER A 22 -6.57 -0.30 37.89
N LYS A 23 -7.82 -0.71 38.07
CA LYS A 23 -8.37 -1.10 39.38
C LYS A 23 -7.60 -2.28 40.00
N ARG A 24 -7.14 -3.22 39.18
CA ARG A 24 -6.35 -4.38 39.56
C ARG A 24 -4.85 -4.11 39.68
N LYS A 25 -4.40 -2.87 39.47
CA LYS A 25 -2.98 -2.46 39.44
C LYS A 25 -2.12 -3.28 38.44
N LYS A 26 -2.69 -3.65 37.30
CA LYS A 26 -1.99 -4.33 36.20
C LYS A 26 -1.57 -3.33 35.14
N SER A 27 -0.58 -3.71 34.28
CA SER A 27 -0.14 -2.89 33.16
C SER A 27 -1.28 -2.66 32.16
N THR A 28 -1.42 -1.44 31.68
CA THR A 28 -2.42 -1.00 30.71
C THR A 28 -1.81 -0.72 29.33
N GLU A 29 -0.48 -0.73 29.21
CA GLU A 29 0.25 -0.26 28.03
C GLU A 29 -0.19 -0.92 26.71
N GLU A 30 -0.35 -2.24 26.70
CA GLU A 30 -0.78 -2.96 25.49
C GLU A 30 -2.24 -2.63 25.13
N ALA A 31 -3.12 -2.56 26.12
CA ALA A 31 -4.52 -2.20 25.91
C ALA A 31 -4.67 -0.74 25.44
N GLU A 32 -3.84 0.18 25.93
CA GLU A 32 -3.79 1.58 25.48
C GLU A 32 -3.35 1.69 24.02
N LYS A 33 -2.34 0.92 23.60
CA LYS A 33 -1.93 0.87 22.18
C LYS A 33 -3.06 0.39 21.27
N LEU A 34 -3.78 -0.66 21.68
CA LEU A 34 -4.92 -1.19 20.93
C LEU A 34 -6.10 -0.20 20.91
N LEU A 35 -6.32 0.53 21.99
CA LEU A 35 -7.32 1.59 22.06
C LEU A 35 -6.99 2.72 21.07
N GLU A 36 -5.76 3.20 21.05
CA GLU A 36 -5.35 4.27 20.12
C GLU A 36 -5.46 3.82 18.66
N LYS A 37 -5.10 2.55 18.36
CA LYS A 37 -5.34 1.97 17.05
C LYS A 37 -6.83 1.99 16.70
N SER A 38 -7.70 1.48 17.56
CA SER A 38 -9.15 1.45 17.32
C SER A 38 -9.75 2.85 17.15
N LYS A 39 -9.23 3.86 17.87
CA LYS A 39 -9.62 5.27 17.69
C LYS A 39 -9.17 5.83 16.35
N SER A 40 -7.98 5.45 15.88
CA SER A 40 -7.49 5.81 14.55
C SER A 40 -8.38 5.22 13.46
N ASP A 41 -8.67 3.92 13.55
CA ASP A 41 -9.50 3.18 12.60
C ASP A 41 -10.92 3.76 12.54
N LEU A 42 -11.49 4.15 13.71
CA LEU A 42 -12.79 4.82 13.79
C LEU A 42 -12.77 6.20 13.09
N ARG A 43 -11.68 6.94 13.20
CA ARG A 43 -11.54 8.23 12.48
C ARG A 43 -11.49 8.01 10.97
N MET A 44 -10.76 6.98 10.50
CA MET A 44 -10.71 6.63 9.09
C MET A 44 -12.09 6.21 8.56
N LEU A 45 -12.86 5.44 9.33
CA LEU A 45 -14.22 5.05 8.95
C LEU A 45 -15.15 6.28 8.81
N LYS A 46 -15.01 7.29 9.66
CA LYS A 46 -15.82 8.52 9.59
C LYS A 46 -15.43 9.45 8.45
N GLY A 47 -14.23 9.27 7.87
CA GLY A 47 -13.73 10.03 6.74
C GLY A 47 -13.97 9.37 5.38
N VAL A 48 -14.76 8.30 5.32
CA VAL A 48 -15.03 7.57 4.07
C VAL A 48 -15.77 8.45 3.07
N GLU A 49 -15.22 8.53 1.86
CA GLU A 49 -15.91 9.12 0.70
C GLU A 49 -16.69 8.03 -0.05
N ASP A 50 -17.80 8.42 -0.66
CA ASP A 50 -18.57 7.50 -1.52
C ASP A 50 -17.77 7.13 -2.76
N VAL A 51 -17.47 5.84 -2.91
CA VAL A 51 -16.77 5.28 -4.06
C VAL A 51 -17.74 4.44 -4.88
N CYS A 52 -17.79 4.69 -6.18
CA CYS A 52 -18.58 3.90 -7.11
C CYS A 52 -17.79 2.64 -7.53
N ILE A 53 -18.14 1.49 -7.01
CA ILE A 53 -17.61 0.20 -7.49
C ILE A 53 -18.28 -0.13 -8.81
N ILE A 54 -17.52 -0.11 -9.91
CA ILE A 54 -18.01 -0.38 -11.25
C ILE A 54 -18.10 -1.89 -11.50
N ASP A 55 -17.07 -2.63 -11.08
CA ASP A 55 -17.00 -4.09 -11.22
C ASP A 55 -16.05 -4.69 -10.18
N SER A 56 -16.14 -6.00 -9.98
CA SER A 56 -15.25 -6.77 -9.11
C SER A 56 -15.01 -8.17 -9.68
N PHE A 57 -13.76 -8.64 -9.57
CA PHE A 57 -13.34 -9.94 -10.08
C PHE A 57 -12.68 -10.74 -8.96
N VAL A 58 -12.99 -12.03 -8.88
CA VAL A 58 -12.25 -12.97 -8.03
C VAL A 58 -11.19 -13.64 -8.90
N VAL A 59 -9.93 -13.47 -8.53
CA VAL A 59 -8.80 -13.98 -9.31
C VAL A 59 -7.79 -14.65 -8.37
N ASP A 60 -6.99 -15.56 -8.93
CA ASP A 60 -5.89 -16.18 -8.20
C ASP A 60 -4.80 -15.15 -7.86
N LYS A 61 -4.28 -15.20 -6.63
CA LYS A 61 -3.25 -14.28 -6.13
C LYS A 61 -1.97 -14.31 -6.97
N ALA A 62 -1.62 -15.45 -7.55
CA ALA A 62 -0.41 -15.57 -8.38
C ALA A 62 -0.55 -14.87 -9.75
N THR A 63 -1.78 -14.62 -10.20
CA THR A 63 -2.06 -14.09 -11.53
C THR A 63 -2.93 -12.81 -11.51
N PHE A 64 -3.11 -12.20 -10.35
CA PHE A 64 -4.01 -11.06 -10.17
C PHE A 64 -3.69 -9.87 -11.07
N LEU A 65 -2.40 -9.64 -11.40
CA LEU A 65 -2.00 -8.56 -12.32
C LEU A 65 -2.61 -8.70 -13.72
N ASN A 66 -2.94 -9.92 -14.16
CA ASN A 66 -3.59 -10.16 -15.45
C ASN A 66 -5.01 -9.57 -15.54
N ALA A 67 -5.63 -9.28 -14.41
CA ALA A 67 -6.95 -8.65 -14.35
C ALA A 67 -6.88 -7.13 -14.60
N TYR A 68 -5.72 -6.51 -14.40
CA TYR A 68 -5.52 -5.08 -14.60
C TYR A 68 -5.46 -4.76 -16.10
N LYS A 69 -6.50 -4.11 -16.59
CA LYS A 69 -6.60 -3.65 -17.99
C LYS A 69 -6.49 -2.15 -18.02
N ILE A 70 -5.28 -1.65 -17.81
CA ILE A 70 -4.98 -0.24 -17.86
C ILE A 70 -4.55 0.18 -19.27
N SER A 71 -4.75 1.45 -19.61
CA SER A 71 -4.28 2.02 -20.87
C SER A 71 -2.74 2.07 -20.94
N GLU A 72 -2.18 2.06 -22.15
CA GLU A 72 -0.72 2.23 -22.33
C GLU A 72 -0.23 3.58 -21.82
N GLU A 73 -1.09 4.59 -21.84
CA GLU A 73 -0.84 5.94 -21.31
C GLU A 73 -0.71 5.96 -19.78
N SER A 74 -1.17 4.92 -19.09
CA SER A 74 -1.01 4.77 -17.63
C SER A 74 0.20 3.89 -17.25
N GLY A 75 1.01 3.48 -18.24
CA GLY A 75 2.19 2.64 -18.04
C GLY A 75 1.90 1.14 -18.07
N LYS A 76 2.83 0.34 -17.53
CA LYS A 76 2.73 -1.13 -17.57
C LYS A 76 3.08 -1.74 -16.23
N LEU A 77 2.38 -2.84 -15.91
CA LEU A 77 2.56 -3.61 -14.69
C LEU A 77 3.14 -4.98 -15.02
N PHE A 78 4.08 -5.43 -14.20
CA PHE A 78 4.72 -6.75 -14.34
C PHE A 78 4.93 -7.36 -12.95
N THR A 79 5.03 -8.67 -12.89
CA THR A 79 5.70 -9.32 -11.78
C THR A 79 7.22 -9.08 -11.86
N PHE A 80 7.91 -9.14 -10.72
CA PHE A 80 9.37 -8.97 -10.71
C PHE A 80 10.07 -9.97 -11.65
N ASN A 81 9.67 -11.24 -11.57
CA ASN A 81 10.28 -12.33 -12.36
C ASN A 81 10.02 -12.16 -13.87
N GLU A 82 8.84 -11.69 -14.26
CA GLU A 82 8.49 -11.42 -15.65
C GLU A 82 9.38 -10.31 -16.23
N PHE A 83 9.56 -9.21 -15.50
CA PHE A 83 10.34 -8.06 -15.97
C PHE A 83 11.84 -8.35 -16.02
N PHE A 84 12.40 -8.87 -14.92
CA PHE A 84 13.84 -9.13 -14.80
C PHE A 84 14.27 -10.51 -15.33
N LYS A 85 13.32 -11.33 -15.78
CA LYS A 85 13.56 -12.71 -16.31
C LYS A 85 14.33 -13.58 -15.33
N THR A 86 13.94 -13.50 -14.05
CA THR A 86 14.53 -14.28 -12.97
C THR A 86 13.66 -15.51 -12.66
N GLU A 87 14.28 -16.56 -12.14
CA GLU A 87 13.59 -17.76 -11.64
C GLU A 87 13.27 -17.61 -10.15
N GLY A 88 12.29 -18.37 -9.67
CA GLY A 88 11.88 -18.41 -8.28
C GLY A 88 10.57 -17.68 -8.02
N ASP A 89 10.24 -17.51 -6.75
CA ASP A 89 9.04 -16.81 -6.28
C ASP A 89 9.44 -15.48 -5.64
N HIS A 90 9.43 -14.42 -6.42
CA HIS A 90 9.71 -13.08 -5.94
C HIS A 90 8.40 -12.31 -5.74
N PRO A 91 8.10 -11.83 -4.52
CA PRO A 91 6.81 -11.21 -4.19
C PRO A 91 6.66 -9.78 -4.71
N GLY A 92 7.73 -9.18 -5.26
CA GLY A 92 7.73 -7.80 -5.76
C GLY A 92 7.02 -7.65 -7.09
N THR A 93 6.52 -6.44 -7.33
CA THR A 93 5.98 -6.00 -8.62
C THR A 93 6.86 -4.93 -9.24
N VAL A 94 6.69 -4.72 -10.54
CA VAL A 94 7.38 -3.68 -11.33
C VAL A 94 6.34 -2.84 -12.04
N TYR A 95 6.45 -1.53 -11.91
CA TYR A 95 5.72 -0.55 -12.70
C TYR A 95 6.67 0.15 -13.66
N GLU A 96 6.38 0.13 -14.94
CA GLU A 96 7.07 0.88 -15.98
C GLU A 96 6.23 2.08 -16.38
N THR A 97 6.82 3.28 -16.38
CA THR A 97 6.13 4.52 -16.79
C THR A 97 5.67 4.45 -18.24
N GLU A 98 4.69 5.27 -18.62
CA GLU A 98 4.11 5.32 -19.98
C GLU A 98 5.17 5.55 -21.07
N ILE A 99 6.17 6.39 -20.80
CA ILE A 99 7.29 6.67 -21.73
C ILE A 99 8.29 5.50 -21.76
N GLY A 100 8.24 4.58 -20.78
CA GLY A 100 9.15 3.45 -20.67
C GLY A 100 10.60 3.84 -20.35
N ASN A 101 10.80 5.02 -19.75
CA ASN A 101 12.12 5.56 -19.40
C ASN A 101 12.50 5.37 -17.94
N LYS A 102 11.57 4.94 -17.11
CA LYS A 102 11.77 4.70 -15.67
C LYS A 102 10.93 3.53 -15.21
N ILE A 103 11.47 2.75 -14.28
CA ILE A 103 10.73 1.71 -13.55
C ILE A 103 10.80 1.97 -12.06
N TYR A 104 9.74 1.52 -11.40
CA TYR A 104 9.65 1.40 -9.95
C TYR A 104 9.37 -0.06 -9.62
N TYR A 105 10.06 -0.61 -8.64
CA TYR A 105 9.96 -2.03 -8.32
C TYR A 105 10.29 -2.29 -6.87
N SER A 106 9.89 -3.44 -6.36
CA SER A 106 10.14 -3.82 -4.98
C SER A 106 11.15 -4.97 -4.93
N GLU A 107 12.17 -4.80 -4.11
CA GLU A 107 13.25 -5.76 -3.88
C GLU A 107 13.66 -5.73 -2.40
N LYS A 108 14.34 -6.76 -1.93
CA LYS A 108 14.86 -6.79 -0.56
C LYS A 108 15.89 -5.69 -0.35
N GLY A 109 15.58 -4.79 0.57
CA GLY A 109 16.48 -3.75 1.03
C GLY A 109 17.51 -4.25 2.06
N GLU A 110 18.33 -3.33 2.56
CA GLU A 110 19.39 -3.65 3.52
C GLU A 110 18.87 -4.25 4.84
N LYS A 111 17.66 -3.90 5.25
CA LYS A 111 17.02 -4.42 6.47
C LYS A 111 16.36 -5.80 6.28
N GLY A 112 16.33 -6.31 5.05
CA GLY A 112 15.70 -7.57 4.70
C GLY A 112 14.21 -7.51 4.39
N ASN A 113 13.57 -6.36 4.59
CA ASN A 113 12.20 -6.08 4.14
C ASN A 113 12.19 -5.77 2.64
N LEU A 114 11.02 -5.83 2.02
CA LEU A 114 10.85 -5.28 0.68
C LEU A 114 10.89 -3.75 0.75
N ASP A 115 11.75 -3.16 -0.04
CA ASP A 115 11.86 -1.72 -0.22
C ASP A 115 11.54 -1.37 -1.68
N ILE A 116 11.03 -0.18 -1.94
CA ILE A 116 10.78 0.30 -3.29
C ILE A 116 12.01 1.00 -3.83
N PHE A 117 12.41 0.56 -5.01
CA PHE A 117 13.54 1.08 -5.79
C PHE A 117 13.05 1.70 -7.10
N SER A 118 13.91 2.49 -7.72
CA SER A 118 13.71 2.95 -9.08
C SER A 118 14.98 2.78 -9.92
N LYS A 119 14.79 2.59 -11.24
CA LYS A 119 15.84 2.61 -12.25
C LYS A 119 15.43 3.51 -13.40
N ASN A 120 16.38 4.21 -13.97
CA ASN A 120 16.19 4.99 -15.20
C ASN A 120 16.74 4.19 -16.39
N LYS A 121 16.09 4.30 -17.54
CA LYS A 121 16.54 3.69 -18.77
C LYS A 121 17.69 4.49 -19.36
N LEU A 122 18.80 3.83 -19.57
CA LEU A 122 19.93 4.31 -20.34
C LEU A 122 19.74 3.89 -21.81
N LEU A 123 20.71 4.20 -22.68
CA LEU A 123 20.57 3.89 -24.11
C LEU A 123 20.24 2.41 -24.39
N ASN A 124 20.93 1.48 -23.73
CA ASN A 124 20.78 0.03 -23.97
C ASN A 124 20.53 -0.80 -22.71
N GLU A 125 20.50 -0.18 -21.54
CA GLU A 125 20.37 -0.86 -20.25
C GLU A 125 19.61 -0.03 -19.22
N TRP A 126 19.27 -0.62 -18.09
CA TRP A 126 18.76 0.08 -16.93
C TRP A 126 19.91 0.53 -16.02
N SER A 127 19.79 1.69 -15.39
CA SER A 127 20.72 2.15 -14.36
C SER A 127 20.75 1.20 -13.16
N ASP A 128 21.69 1.40 -12.26
CA ASP A 128 21.64 0.78 -10.94
C ASP A 128 20.35 1.16 -10.21
N GLY A 129 19.82 0.20 -9.44
CA GLY A 129 18.66 0.42 -8.60
C GLY A 129 18.96 1.37 -7.45
N ARG A 130 18.10 2.35 -7.22
CA ARG A 130 18.20 3.28 -6.09
C ARG A 130 16.94 3.17 -5.25
N PRO A 131 17.06 2.95 -3.92
CA PRO A 131 15.91 2.98 -3.04
C PRO A 131 15.27 4.37 -3.09
N LEU A 132 13.94 4.42 -3.01
CA LEU A 132 13.24 5.71 -2.95
C LEU A 132 13.58 6.40 -1.62
N PRO A 133 13.96 7.70 -1.67
CA PRO A 133 14.34 8.45 -0.48
C PRO A 133 13.12 8.82 0.37
N GLY A 134 13.37 9.07 1.65
CA GLY A 134 12.34 9.48 2.60
C GLY A 134 11.75 8.33 3.39
N SER A 135 10.49 8.45 3.76
CA SER A 135 9.80 7.51 4.66
C SER A 135 9.04 6.37 3.99
N ILE A 136 9.11 6.25 2.65
CA ILE A 136 8.44 5.17 1.91
C ILE A 136 8.90 3.79 2.41
N ASN A 137 10.22 3.63 2.58
CA ASN A 137 10.87 2.40 3.02
C ASN A 137 11.18 2.39 4.53
N ALA A 138 10.41 3.13 5.34
CA ALA A 138 10.74 3.34 6.75
C ALA A 138 10.35 2.16 7.65
N SER A 139 9.20 1.55 7.43
CA SER A 139 8.65 0.48 8.27
C SER A 139 7.97 -0.61 7.44
N GLY A 140 8.16 -1.87 7.86
CA GLY A 140 7.55 -3.02 7.19
C GLY A 140 8.08 -3.27 5.78
N ASN A 141 7.32 -4.03 5.01
CA ASN A 141 7.53 -4.23 3.58
C ASN A 141 6.82 -3.11 2.82
N ALA A 142 7.48 -2.55 1.81
CA ALA A 142 6.88 -1.64 0.84
C ALA A 142 6.84 -2.31 -0.54
N ASN A 143 5.66 -2.44 -1.14
CA ASN A 143 5.46 -3.16 -2.40
C ASN A 143 4.39 -2.49 -3.27
N TYR A 144 4.17 -3.01 -4.46
CA TYR A 144 3.13 -2.57 -5.40
C TYR A 144 3.20 -1.08 -5.77
N PRO A 145 4.38 -0.56 -6.17
CA PRO A 145 4.52 0.84 -6.55
C PRO A 145 3.74 1.15 -7.83
N PHE A 146 3.08 2.30 -7.84
CA PHE A 146 2.47 2.92 -9.00
C PHE A 146 2.69 4.43 -8.96
N VAL A 147 2.99 5.05 -10.08
CA VAL A 147 3.23 6.51 -10.17
C VAL A 147 2.26 7.10 -11.18
N LEU A 148 1.59 8.18 -10.78
CA LEU A 148 0.69 8.92 -11.68
C LEU A 148 1.45 9.55 -12.86
N SER A 149 0.72 9.95 -13.89
CA SER A 149 1.26 10.65 -15.06
C SER A 149 1.95 11.98 -14.72
N ASP A 150 1.65 12.56 -13.54
CA ASP A 150 2.35 13.75 -13.02
C ASP A 150 3.84 13.47 -12.67
N GLY A 151 4.25 12.21 -12.62
CA GLY A 151 5.61 11.76 -12.33
C GLY A 151 6.08 11.99 -10.89
N VAL A 152 5.23 12.51 -10.01
CA VAL A 152 5.58 12.87 -8.62
C VAL A 152 4.70 12.18 -7.57
N THR A 153 3.45 11.87 -7.90
CA THR A 153 2.53 11.18 -6.98
C THR A 153 2.72 9.68 -7.08
N VAL A 154 3.04 9.05 -5.95
CA VAL A 154 3.32 7.61 -5.84
C VAL A 154 2.32 6.96 -4.91
N TYR A 155 1.67 5.91 -5.40
CA TYR A 155 0.90 4.97 -4.61
C TYR A 155 1.72 3.70 -4.40
N TYR A 156 1.60 3.11 -3.23
CA TYR A 156 2.24 1.84 -2.90
C TYR A 156 1.50 1.17 -1.75
N ALA A 157 1.81 -0.08 -1.46
CA ALA A 157 1.27 -0.75 -0.28
C ALA A 157 2.38 -1.06 0.72
N SER A 158 2.05 -0.97 2.01
CA SER A 158 2.96 -1.33 3.11
C SER A 158 2.22 -2.08 4.22
N ASP A 159 2.92 -3.04 4.84
CA ASP A 159 2.44 -3.78 6.00
C ASP A 159 3.00 -3.26 7.34
N GLY A 160 3.64 -2.09 7.33
CA GLY A 160 4.27 -1.50 8.52
C GLY A 160 3.28 -0.90 9.50
N GLU A 161 2.49 0.06 9.06
CA GLU A 161 1.49 0.77 9.87
C GLU A 161 0.20 0.91 9.07
N GLY A 162 -0.95 0.59 9.68
CA GLY A 162 -2.22 0.70 8.97
C GLY A 162 -3.38 0.00 9.68
N LEU A 163 -4.44 -0.27 8.94
CA LEU A 163 -5.63 -0.98 9.42
C LEU A 163 -5.33 -2.47 9.65
N GLY A 164 -4.58 -3.10 8.73
CA GLY A 164 -4.14 -4.49 8.88
C GLY A 164 -3.56 -5.07 7.58
N GLY A 165 -2.56 -5.94 7.69
CA GLY A 165 -1.87 -6.47 6.51
C GLY A 165 -1.21 -5.37 5.67
N TYR A 166 -1.25 -5.51 4.35
CA TYR A 166 -0.88 -4.43 3.45
C TYR A 166 -1.98 -3.39 3.37
N ASP A 167 -1.62 -2.13 3.57
CA ASP A 167 -2.48 -0.96 3.32
C ASP A 167 -1.89 -0.10 2.21
N ILE A 168 -2.77 0.55 1.44
CA ILE A 168 -2.41 1.47 0.37
C ILE A 168 -2.08 2.84 0.96
N PHE A 169 -0.94 3.39 0.53
CA PHE A 169 -0.45 4.72 0.89
C PHE A 169 -0.23 5.55 -0.35
N VAL A 170 -0.31 6.85 -0.19
CA VAL A 170 0.03 7.85 -1.20
C VAL A 170 1.07 8.81 -0.65
N THR A 171 2.02 9.21 -1.50
CA THR A 171 3.01 10.25 -1.20
C THR A 171 3.34 11.03 -2.46
N ARG A 172 4.05 12.15 -2.30
CA ARG A 172 4.49 12.99 -3.41
C ARG A 172 5.96 13.32 -3.29
N TYR A 173 6.63 13.26 -4.42
CA TYR A 173 8.03 13.67 -4.52
C TYR A 173 8.15 15.19 -4.44
N ASN A 174 9.03 15.67 -3.55
CA ASN A 174 9.35 17.08 -3.39
C ASN A 174 10.70 17.36 -4.04
N THR A 175 10.69 18.03 -5.18
CA THR A 175 11.88 18.37 -5.95
C THR A 175 12.84 19.34 -5.23
N ASN A 176 12.34 20.10 -4.24
CA ASN A 176 13.17 21.05 -3.49
C ASN A 176 14.05 20.35 -2.45
N THR A 177 13.56 19.24 -1.91
CA THR A 177 14.25 18.48 -0.85
C THR A 177 14.84 17.16 -1.36
N ASP A 178 14.60 16.81 -2.62
CA ASP A 178 15.00 15.53 -3.24
C ASP A 178 14.53 14.29 -2.45
N THR A 179 13.31 14.37 -1.91
CA THR A 179 12.71 13.28 -1.11
C THR A 179 11.20 13.25 -1.26
N TYR A 180 10.57 12.17 -0.83
CA TYR A 180 9.12 12.07 -0.76
C TYR A 180 8.59 12.67 0.55
N LEU A 181 7.40 13.23 0.50
CA LEU A 181 6.65 13.66 1.68
C LEU A 181 6.32 12.46 2.57
N VAL A 182 5.90 12.73 3.80
CA VAL A 182 5.39 11.66 4.68
C VAL A 182 4.20 11.00 4.01
N PRO A 183 4.22 9.66 3.83
CA PRO A 183 3.11 8.96 3.21
C PRO A 183 1.83 9.07 4.02
N GLU A 184 0.72 9.20 3.32
CA GLU A 184 -0.62 9.24 3.90
C GLU A 184 -1.35 7.93 3.55
N ASN A 185 -1.97 7.29 4.56
CA ASN A 185 -2.85 6.16 4.35
C ASN A 185 -4.10 6.63 3.61
N VAL A 186 -4.46 5.98 2.49
CA VAL A 186 -5.62 6.40 1.67
C VAL A 186 -6.96 6.15 2.37
N GLY A 187 -6.96 5.37 3.45
CA GLY A 187 -8.14 5.12 4.27
C GLY A 187 -9.18 4.22 3.62
N MET A 188 -10.34 4.15 4.27
CA MET A 188 -11.48 3.39 3.75
C MET A 188 -12.19 4.18 2.65
N PRO A 189 -12.80 3.49 1.67
CA PRO A 189 -13.01 2.04 1.60
C PRO A 189 -11.87 1.26 0.93
N PHE A 190 -10.80 1.93 0.50
CA PHE A 190 -9.68 1.26 -0.17
C PHE A 190 -8.95 0.33 0.78
N ASN A 191 -8.56 0.83 1.95
CA ASN A 191 -7.94 0.04 3.00
C ASN A 191 -8.96 -0.62 3.93
N SER A 192 -8.59 -1.77 4.47
CA SER A 192 -9.41 -2.62 5.34
C SER A 192 -8.54 -3.34 6.37
N PRO A 193 -9.10 -4.12 7.33
CA PRO A 193 -8.30 -4.96 8.22
C PRO A 193 -7.57 -6.13 7.53
N TYR A 194 -7.69 -6.28 6.22
CA TYR A 194 -7.08 -7.31 5.37
C TYR A 194 -5.93 -6.74 4.56
N ASN A 195 -5.42 -7.50 3.57
CA ASN A 195 -4.43 -6.97 2.64
C ASN A 195 -5.11 -6.21 1.50
N ASP A 196 -4.76 -4.95 1.35
CA ASP A 196 -5.21 -4.07 0.29
C ASP A 196 -4.00 -3.51 -0.44
N TYR A 197 -3.91 -3.72 -1.75
CA TYR A 197 -2.67 -3.45 -2.48
C TYR A 197 -2.91 -3.19 -3.96
N MET A 198 -1.84 -2.82 -4.67
CA MET A 198 -1.82 -2.58 -6.11
C MET A 198 -2.87 -1.57 -6.56
N TYR A 199 -2.85 -0.39 -5.93
CA TYR A 199 -3.72 0.72 -6.32
C TYR A 199 -3.16 1.42 -7.55
N VAL A 200 -3.94 1.42 -8.62
CA VAL A 200 -3.56 1.96 -9.94
C VAL A 200 -4.66 2.87 -10.43
N ILE A 201 -4.33 4.05 -10.90
CA ILE A 201 -5.26 5.00 -11.51
C ILE A 201 -4.97 5.08 -13.00
N ASP A 202 -5.89 4.61 -13.79
CA ASP A 202 -5.91 4.79 -15.23
C ASP A 202 -6.59 6.13 -15.54
N GLU A 203 -5.79 7.21 -15.57
CA GLU A 203 -6.27 8.58 -15.78
C GLU A 203 -6.93 8.75 -17.16
N TYR A 204 -6.47 7.99 -18.16
CA TYR A 204 -7.03 8.04 -19.51
C TYR A 204 -8.48 7.52 -19.56
N ASN A 205 -8.74 6.38 -18.90
CA ASN A 205 -10.07 5.79 -18.83
C ASN A 205 -10.89 6.27 -17.62
N ASN A 206 -10.30 7.08 -16.76
CA ASN A 206 -10.93 7.60 -15.55
C ASN A 206 -11.37 6.48 -14.58
N LEU A 207 -10.52 5.47 -14.42
CA LEU A 207 -10.75 4.27 -13.64
C LEU A 207 -9.67 4.08 -12.58
N GLY A 208 -10.07 3.66 -11.38
CA GLY A 208 -9.17 3.17 -10.35
C GLY A 208 -9.26 1.65 -10.21
N TRP A 209 -8.13 1.01 -9.98
CA TRP A 209 -8.01 -0.43 -9.74
C TRP A 209 -7.30 -0.67 -8.42
N PHE A 210 -7.76 -1.63 -7.65
CA PHE A 210 -7.01 -2.14 -6.50
C PHE A 210 -7.34 -3.61 -6.24
N ALA A 211 -6.45 -4.30 -5.57
CA ALA A 211 -6.65 -5.68 -5.13
C ALA A 211 -6.85 -5.73 -3.62
N SER A 212 -7.68 -6.66 -3.18
CA SER A 212 -7.96 -6.91 -1.76
C SER A 212 -8.26 -8.38 -1.52
N ASP A 213 -7.84 -8.90 -0.37
CA ASP A 213 -8.20 -10.26 0.05
C ASP A 213 -9.30 -10.29 1.12
N ARG A 214 -10.01 -9.16 1.30
CA ARG A 214 -11.08 -8.99 2.33
C ARG A 214 -12.28 -9.92 2.16
N PHE A 215 -12.49 -10.47 0.97
CA PHE A 215 -13.61 -11.35 0.65
C PHE A 215 -13.11 -12.74 0.18
N GLN A 216 -11.99 -13.19 0.71
CA GLN A 216 -11.55 -14.55 0.40
C GLN A 216 -12.56 -15.58 0.91
N PRO A 217 -12.87 -16.60 0.09
CA PRO A 217 -13.79 -17.67 0.49
C PRO A 217 -13.17 -18.57 1.57
#